data_5930532c43a3b0ff4459b7a9b0e81af3
#
_entry.id   5930532c43a3b0ff4459b7a9b0e81af3
#
_cell.length_a   1.000
_cell.length_b   1.000
_cell.length_c   1.000
_cell.angle_alpha   90.00
_cell.angle_beta   90.00
_cell.angle_gamma   90.00
#
_symmetry.space_group_name_H-M   'P 1'
#
loop_
_entity.id
_entity.type
_entity.pdbx_description
1 polymer ?
#
loop_
_entity_poly.entity_id
_entity_poly.type
_entity_poly.pdbx_seq_one_letter_code
_entity_poly.pdbx_strand_id
1 'polypeptide(L)'
;LSDVAKLDTMVTVVDAVNFLKDYEQAKFLQDTGESLGEDDERSVADLLVDQVEFADVILISKTDLAGQDDIKRLEAILRTLNTNAKILPIASGQVDIDEVISTGRFDFERAQQAPGWLQEMRGEHVPETQEYGISSFSYGARRPFHPAKFFAFLHDTKTYGTLLRSKGYFWLATRPEYAGQWSQAGGIARYGFAGLFWSAVPRERWPDDPEYLDSIQKSWVEPFGDMRQELVFIGQGLNETEVCKALDLCLLTEDELLKGRDYWATLPDPFPKWEEAS
;
A
#
# COMPACT_ATOMS: atom_id res chain seq x y z
N LEU A 1 -9.63 27.95 8.05
CA LEU A 1 -8.56 28.10 7.03
C LEU A 1 -9.15 28.23 5.63
N SER A 2 -10.17 27.45 5.28
CA SER A 2 -10.83 27.45 3.95
C SER A 2 -11.36 28.82 3.50
N ASP A 3 -11.63 29.72 4.43
CA ASP A 3 -12.11 31.09 4.13
C ASP A 3 -10.98 32.07 3.76
N VAL A 4 -9.73 31.70 4.02
CA VAL A 4 -8.56 32.60 3.90
C VAL A 4 -7.48 32.00 3.01
N ALA A 5 -7.44 30.67 2.84
CA ALA A 5 -6.45 29.98 2.04
C ALA A 5 -7.04 28.74 1.36
N LYS A 6 -6.62 28.50 0.13
CA LYS A 6 -6.94 27.29 -0.64
C LYS A 6 -5.68 26.45 -0.79
N LEU A 7 -5.77 25.16 -0.55
CA LEU A 7 -4.69 24.23 -0.91
C LEU A 7 -4.57 24.17 -2.43
N ASP A 8 -3.40 24.50 -2.94
CA ASP A 8 -3.14 24.64 -4.38
C ASP A 8 -2.27 23.51 -4.92
N THR A 9 -1.25 23.11 -4.18
CA THR A 9 -0.27 22.11 -4.60
C THR A 9 0.33 21.44 -3.39
N MET A 10 0.40 20.12 -3.40
CA MET A 10 1.18 19.32 -2.43
C MET A 10 2.55 19.04 -3.03
N VAL A 11 3.58 19.65 -2.43
CA VAL A 11 4.96 19.51 -2.89
C VAL A 11 5.77 18.66 -1.93
N THR A 12 6.38 17.60 -2.44
CA THR A 12 7.31 16.75 -1.69
C THR A 12 8.72 16.93 -2.20
N VAL A 13 9.68 17.08 -1.28
CA VAL A 13 11.11 17.17 -1.61
C VAL A 13 11.80 15.86 -1.25
N VAL A 14 12.40 15.23 -2.24
CA VAL A 14 13.12 13.97 -2.13
C VAL A 14 14.61 14.22 -2.29
N ASP A 15 15.41 13.75 -1.33
CA ASP A 15 16.87 13.85 -1.36
C ASP A 15 17.48 12.75 -2.24
N ALA A 16 18.05 13.08 -3.39
CA ALA A 16 18.62 12.12 -4.33
C ALA A 16 19.75 11.26 -3.72
N VAL A 17 20.43 11.77 -2.70
CA VAL A 17 21.59 11.09 -2.09
C VAL A 17 21.16 10.14 -0.97
N ASN A 18 20.13 10.52 -0.19
CA ASN A 18 19.79 9.82 1.05
C ASN A 18 18.49 9.02 0.98
N PHE A 19 17.54 9.37 0.09
CA PHE A 19 16.19 8.80 0.10
C PHE A 19 16.18 7.26 0.12
N LEU A 20 16.88 6.61 -0.82
CA LEU A 20 16.90 5.14 -0.89
C LEU A 20 17.54 4.52 0.34
N LYS A 21 18.58 5.15 0.88
CA LYS A 21 19.25 4.70 2.09
C LYS A 21 18.35 4.80 3.33
N ASP A 22 17.65 5.93 3.48
CA ASP A 22 16.73 6.15 4.60
C ASP A 22 15.50 5.25 4.46
N TYR A 23 15.07 5.01 3.24
CA TYR A 23 13.96 4.11 2.91
C TYR A 23 14.27 2.64 3.27
N GLU A 24 15.48 2.17 2.99
CA GLU A 24 15.91 0.79 3.30
C GLU A 24 16.16 0.56 4.81
N GLN A 25 16.34 1.62 5.60
CA GLN A 25 16.55 1.51 7.03
C GLN A 25 15.23 1.28 7.76
N ALA A 26 15.14 0.15 8.51
CA ALA A 26 14.01 -0.12 9.39
C ALA A 26 14.10 0.74 10.67
N LYS A 27 13.75 2.03 10.56
CA LYS A 27 13.72 2.98 11.68
C LYS A 27 12.29 3.41 11.97
N PHE A 28 11.94 3.44 13.25
CA PHE A 28 10.67 4.04 13.68
C PHE A 28 10.82 5.55 13.89
N LEU A 29 9.75 6.30 13.66
CA LEU A 29 9.74 7.76 13.85
C LEU A 29 9.99 8.15 15.29
N GLN A 30 9.59 7.32 16.25
CA GLN A 30 9.88 7.52 17.67
C GLN A 30 11.39 7.54 17.96
N ASP A 31 12.15 6.67 17.31
CA ASP A 31 13.61 6.58 17.50
C ASP A 31 14.36 7.75 16.86
N THR A 32 13.77 8.40 15.85
CA THR A 32 14.35 9.56 15.16
C THR A 32 13.88 10.90 15.71
N GLY A 33 12.90 10.90 16.61
CA GLY A 33 12.31 12.13 17.17
C GLY A 33 11.34 12.85 16.23
N GLU A 34 10.86 12.15 15.19
CA GLU A 34 9.95 12.69 14.16
C GLU A 34 8.50 12.23 14.35
N SER A 35 8.19 11.52 15.46
CA SER A 35 6.85 11.04 15.76
C SER A 35 5.88 12.17 16.10
N LEU A 36 4.61 12.01 15.76
CA LEU A 36 3.52 12.94 16.09
C LEU A 36 3.00 12.76 17.53
N GLY A 37 3.43 11.71 18.23
CA GLY A 37 3.02 11.39 19.60
C GLY A 37 3.56 10.04 20.06
N GLU A 38 3.27 9.66 21.31
CA GLU A 38 3.73 8.39 21.90
C GLU A 38 3.13 7.16 21.22
N ASP A 39 1.97 7.32 20.56
CA ASP A 39 1.25 6.26 19.85
C ASP A 39 1.60 6.18 18.33
N ASP A 40 2.57 6.96 17.85
CA ASP A 40 2.96 6.95 16.43
C ASP A 40 3.93 5.81 16.12
N GLU A 41 3.40 4.69 15.67
CA GLU A 41 4.16 3.49 15.31
C GLU A 41 4.71 3.51 13.87
N ARG A 42 4.54 4.61 13.12
CA ARG A 42 5.01 4.68 11.73
C ARG A 42 6.54 4.63 11.66
N SER A 43 7.04 4.06 10.58
CA SER A 43 8.46 4.09 10.24
C SER A 43 8.80 5.33 9.40
N VAL A 44 10.09 5.66 9.32
CA VAL A 44 10.59 6.68 8.40
C VAL A 44 10.19 6.33 6.95
N ALA A 45 10.27 5.04 6.57
CA ALA A 45 9.87 4.59 5.24
C ALA A 45 8.38 4.81 4.96
N ASP A 46 7.49 4.56 5.94
CA ASP A 46 6.06 4.87 5.79
C ASP A 46 5.82 6.35 5.53
N LEU A 47 6.46 7.21 6.32
CA LEU A 47 6.34 8.67 6.15
C LEU A 47 6.83 9.11 4.76
N LEU A 48 7.99 8.62 4.33
CA LEU A 48 8.55 8.95 3.01
C LEU A 48 7.63 8.52 1.88
N VAL A 49 7.06 7.31 1.98
CA VAL A 49 6.14 6.79 0.97
C VAL A 49 4.83 7.58 0.97
N ASP A 50 4.23 7.82 2.13
CA ASP A 50 2.99 8.60 2.23
C ASP A 50 3.16 9.99 1.61
N GLN A 51 4.31 10.67 1.86
CA GLN A 51 4.62 11.96 1.26
C GLN A 51 4.73 11.87 -0.27
N VAL A 52 5.29 10.79 -0.81
CA VAL A 52 5.40 10.58 -2.25
C VAL A 52 4.05 10.23 -2.87
N GLU A 53 3.31 9.30 -2.26
CA GLU A 53 2.03 8.81 -2.78
C GLU A 53 0.98 9.93 -2.96
N PHE A 54 1.00 10.97 -2.11
CA PHE A 54 0.03 12.07 -2.13
C PHE A 54 0.54 13.37 -2.74
N ALA A 55 1.77 13.42 -3.25
CA ALA A 55 2.32 14.62 -3.86
C ALA A 55 1.71 14.95 -5.22
N ASP A 56 1.47 16.24 -5.48
CA ASP A 56 1.18 16.76 -6.83
C ASP A 56 2.48 17.05 -7.60
N VAL A 57 3.52 17.47 -6.86
CA VAL A 57 4.85 17.76 -7.40
C VAL A 57 5.91 17.14 -6.50
N ILE A 58 6.84 16.42 -7.10
CA ILE A 58 7.99 15.83 -6.42
C ILE A 58 9.26 16.51 -6.93
N LEU A 59 9.99 17.15 -6.03
CA LEU A 59 11.28 17.77 -6.32
C LEU A 59 12.40 16.81 -5.91
N ILE A 60 13.13 16.25 -6.87
CA ILE A 60 14.33 15.46 -6.58
C ILE A 60 15.48 16.45 -6.37
N SER A 61 15.83 16.69 -5.11
CA SER A 61 16.87 17.64 -4.72
C SER A 61 18.26 17.02 -4.72
N LYS A 62 19.30 17.85 -4.64
CA LYS A 62 20.71 17.44 -4.60
C LYS A 62 21.15 16.58 -5.80
N THR A 63 20.57 16.82 -6.97
CA THR A 63 20.95 16.09 -8.19
C THR A 63 22.37 16.39 -8.65
N ASP A 64 22.95 17.50 -8.21
CA ASP A 64 24.35 17.85 -8.37
C ASP A 64 25.33 17.00 -7.54
N LEU A 65 24.83 16.29 -6.52
CA LEU A 65 25.60 15.43 -5.61
C LEU A 65 25.39 13.94 -5.85
N ALA A 66 24.44 13.54 -6.69
CA ALA A 66 24.09 12.16 -6.98
C ALA A 66 24.54 11.72 -8.39
N GLY A 67 24.77 10.43 -8.59
CA GLY A 67 25.04 9.86 -9.91
C GLY A 67 23.81 9.93 -10.83
N GLN A 68 24.02 10.12 -12.14
CA GLN A 68 22.92 10.20 -13.09
C GLN A 68 22.07 8.92 -13.13
N ASP A 69 22.68 7.76 -12.97
CA ASP A 69 21.96 6.47 -12.94
C ASP A 69 21.14 6.32 -11.65
N ASP A 70 21.66 6.82 -10.51
CA ASP A 70 20.92 6.82 -9.24
C ASP A 70 19.70 7.74 -9.31
N ILE A 71 19.85 8.92 -9.94
CA ILE A 71 18.73 9.87 -10.13
C ILE A 71 17.64 9.25 -10.99
N LYS A 72 18.01 8.61 -12.11
CA LYS A 72 17.03 7.94 -12.98
C LYS A 72 16.35 6.76 -12.29
N ARG A 73 17.12 5.95 -11.54
CA ARG A 73 16.56 4.86 -10.75
C ARG A 73 15.56 5.39 -9.72
N LEU A 74 15.92 6.45 -9.00
CA LEU A 74 15.04 7.09 -8.03
C LEU A 74 13.78 7.65 -8.71
N GLU A 75 13.91 8.32 -9.84
CA GLU A 75 12.77 8.84 -10.60
C GLU A 75 11.81 7.69 -11.01
N ALA A 76 12.35 6.57 -11.46
CA ALA A 76 11.56 5.39 -11.81
C ALA A 76 10.77 4.83 -10.61
N ILE A 77 11.41 4.75 -9.43
CA ILE A 77 10.74 4.33 -8.18
C ILE A 77 9.62 5.31 -7.83
N LEU A 78 9.90 6.61 -7.84
CA LEU A 78 8.91 7.64 -7.50
C LEU A 78 7.71 7.63 -8.45
N ARG A 79 7.93 7.40 -9.75
CA ARG A 79 6.85 7.25 -10.74
C ARG A 79 5.97 6.03 -10.49
N THR A 80 6.54 4.95 -9.99
CA THR A 80 5.78 3.74 -9.66
C THR A 80 4.96 3.93 -8.38
N LEU A 81 5.49 4.66 -7.40
CA LEU A 81 4.76 5.00 -6.18
C LEU A 81 3.65 6.03 -6.42
N ASN A 82 3.88 6.99 -7.33
CA ASN A 82 2.91 8.02 -7.70
C ASN A 82 2.99 8.32 -9.20
N THR A 83 2.07 7.78 -9.97
CA THR A 83 2.02 7.93 -11.43
C THR A 83 1.58 9.32 -11.88
N ASN A 84 0.92 10.09 -11.01
CA ASN A 84 0.28 11.37 -11.34
C ASN A 84 1.16 12.59 -11.01
N ALA A 85 2.14 12.43 -10.12
CA ALA A 85 2.98 13.52 -9.70
C ALA A 85 3.86 14.04 -10.85
N LYS A 86 4.03 15.36 -10.89
CA LYS A 86 5.07 15.98 -11.71
C LYS A 86 6.40 15.86 -10.99
N ILE A 87 7.37 15.15 -11.59
CA ILE A 87 8.70 14.95 -11.01
C ILE A 87 9.68 15.91 -11.65
N LEU A 88 10.40 16.68 -10.83
CA LEU A 88 11.36 17.70 -11.26
C LEU A 88 12.71 17.47 -10.55
N PRO A 89 13.76 17.05 -11.27
CA PRO A 89 15.12 17.07 -10.76
C PRO A 89 15.62 18.52 -10.58
N ILE A 90 16.13 18.83 -9.38
CA ILE A 90 16.64 20.17 -9.05
C ILE A 90 18.02 20.09 -8.40
N ALA A 91 18.83 21.11 -8.65
CA ALA A 91 20.13 21.30 -8.03
C ALA A 91 20.12 22.55 -7.13
N SER A 92 20.80 22.48 -5.99
CA SER A 92 20.95 23.60 -5.04
C SER A 92 19.63 24.30 -4.67
N GLY A 93 18.51 23.57 -4.66
CA GLY A 93 17.19 24.10 -4.31
C GLY A 93 16.57 25.04 -5.36
N GLN A 94 17.13 25.13 -6.55
CA GLN A 94 16.61 26.00 -7.61
C GLN A 94 15.46 25.33 -8.36
N VAL A 95 14.28 25.91 -8.25
CA VAL A 95 13.06 25.54 -8.97
C VAL A 95 12.33 26.79 -9.41
N ASP A 96 11.67 26.73 -10.56
CA ASP A 96 10.80 27.81 -11.00
C ASP A 96 9.60 27.88 -10.03
N ILE A 97 9.30 29.07 -9.54
CA ILE A 97 8.23 29.31 -8.56
C ILE A 97 6.86 28.85 -9.09
N ASP A 98 6.62 29.00 -10.39
CA ASP A 98 5.39 28.63 -11.05
C ASP A 98 5.18 27.10 -11.12
N GLU A 99 6.21 26.32 -10.79
CA GLU A 99 6.12 24.87 -10.69
C GLU A 99 5.58 24.37 -9.35
N VAL A 100 5.62 25.22 -8.33
CA VAL A 100 5.29 24.85 -6.93
C VAL A 100 4.24 25.75 -6.29
N ILE A 101 3.96 26.92 -6.84
CA ILE A 101 2.96 27.88 -6.35
C ILE A 101 2.00 28.24 -7.48
N SER A 102 0.71 28.37 -7.15
CA SER A 102 -0.37 28.72 -8.09
C SER A 102 -0.48 27.76 -9.27
N THR A 103 -0.14 26.50 -9.06
CA THR A 103 -0.18 25.47 -10.10
C THR A 103 -1.59 24.96 -10.37
N GLY A 104 -2.52 25.10 -9.41
CA GLY A 104 -3.88 24.57 -9.48
C GLY A 104 -3.93 23.03 -9.56
N ARG A 105 -2.87 22.33 -9.16
CA ARG A 105 -2.76 20.88 -9.31
C ARG A 105 -3.51 20.10 -8.26
N PHE A 106 -3.68 20.67 -7.07
CA PHE A 106 -4.34 19.96 -6.00
C PHE A 106 -5.82 19.73 -6.32
N ASP A 107 -6.20 18.47 -6.30
CA ASP A 107 -7.56 17.99 -6.38
C ASP A 107 -7.74 16.88 -5.34
N PHE A 108 -8.70 17.05 -4.42
CA PHE A 108 -8.87 16.14 -3.29
C PHE A 108 -9.27 14.72 -3.72
N GLU A 109 -10.17 14.60 -4.69
CA GLU A 109 -10.64 13.30 -5.19
C GLU A 109 -9.49 12.57 -5.91
N ARG A 110 -8.75 13.31 -6.74
CA ARG A 110 -7.59 12.78 -7.43
C ARG A 110 -6.47 12.39 -6.44
N ALA A 111 -6.21 13.20 -5.41
CA ALA A 111 -5.20 12.92 -4.41
C ALA A 111 -5.49 11.61 -3.65
N GLN A 112 -6.75 11.33 -3.35
CA GLN A 112 -7.17 10.06 -2.72
C GLN A 112 -6.98 8.84 -3.64
N GLN A 113 -6.91 9.05 -4.95
CA GLN A 113 -6.78 7.98 -5.97
C GLN A 113 -5.36 7.86 -6.54
N ALA A 114 -4.47 8.80 -6.18
CA ALA A 114 -3.13 8.91 -6.75
C ALA A 114 -2.15 7.77 -6.40
N PRO A 115 -2.21 7.11 -5.22
CA PRO A 115 -1.25 6.07 -4.90
C PRO A 115 -1.18 4.97 -5.95
N GLY A 116 0.02 4.66 -6.44
CA GLY A 116 0.22 3.64 -7.47
C GLY A 116 -0.30 2.26 -7.08
N TRP A 117 -0.20 1.88 -5.80
CA TRP A 117 -0.77 0.64 -5.29
C TRP A 117 -2.30 0.57 -5.43
N LEU A 118 -2.99 1.71 -5.31
CA LEU A 118 -4.45 1.76 -5.45
C LEU A 118 -4.87 1.63 -6.92
N GLN A 119 -4.10 2.21 -7.83
CA GLN A 119 -4.31 2.07 -9.28
C GLN A 119 -4.10 0.63 -9.71
N GLU A 120 -3.02 -0.01 -9.25
CA GLU A 120 -2.74 -1.42 -9.53
C GLU A 120 -3.86 -2.33 -9.01
N MET A 121 -4.37 -2.05 -7.80
CA MET A 121 -5.50 -2.78 -7.20
C MET A 121 -6.78 -2.67 -8.05
N ARG A 122 -6.98 -1.56 -8.74
CA ARG A 122 -8.11 -1.34 -9.65
C ARG A 122 -7.92 -1.94 -11.04
N GLY A 123 -6.76 -2.55 -11.31
CA GLY A 123 -6.39 -3.09 -12.62
C GLY A 123 -5.94 -2.01 -13.62
N GLU A 124 -5.66 -0.79 -13.14
CA GLU A 124 -5.03 0.28 -13.90
C GLU A 124 -3.52 0.06 -13.80
N HIS A 125 -2.97 -0.64 -14.78
CA HIS A 125 -1.56 -1.08 -14.74
C HIS A 125 -0.61 0.12 -14.66
N VAL A 126 0.22 0.14 -13.61
CA VAL A 126 1.32 1.10 -13.49
C VAL A 126 2.42 0.69 -14.49
N PRO A 127 2.88 1.58 -15.37
CA PRO A 127 3.87 1.22 -16.38
C PRO A 127 5.14 0.65 -15.74
N GLU A 128 5.50 -0.58 -16.14
CA GLU A 128 6.76 -1.19 -15.74
C GLU A 128 7.93 -0.36 -16.27
N THR A 129 8.88 -0.07 -15.41
CA THR A 129 10.14 0.55 -15.83
C THR A 129 11.15 -0.58 -16.10
N GLN A 130 11.10 -1.14 -17.32
CA GLN A 130 11.96 -2.25 -17.74
C GLN A 130 13.46 -1.96 -17.53
N GLU A 131 13.86 -0.69 -17.66
CA GLU A 131 15.26 -0.26 -17.54
C GLU A 131 15.85 -0.52 -16.13
N TYR A 132 15.02 -0.46 -15.08
CA TYR A 132 15.48 -0.66 -13.68
C TYR A 132 14.87 -1.90 -13.03
N GLY A 133 14.09 -2.70 -13.77
CA GLY A 133 13.43 -3.90 -13.26
C GLY A 133 12.40 -3.60 -12.17
N ILE A 134 11.80 -2.41 -12.17
CA ILE A 134 10.73 -2.03 -11.24
C ILE A 134 9.42 -2.50 -11.84
N SER A 135 8.67 -3.28 -11.08
CA SER A 135 7.37 -3.82 -11.47
C SER A 135 6.38 -3.73 -10.33
N SER A 136 5.10 -3.78 -10.70
CA SER A 136 3.98 -3.91 -9.78
C SER A 136 3.03 -4.98 -10.25
N PHE A 137 2.37 -5.65 -9.31
CA PHE A 137 1.30 -6.60 -9.60
C PHE A 137 0.33 -6.69 -8.43
N SER A 138 -0.89 -7.13 -8.72
CA SER A 138 -1.91 -7.41 -7.73
C SER A 138 -2.14 -8.91 -7.57
N TYR A 139 -2.32 -9.34 -6.33
CA TYR A 139 -2.74 -10.70 -5.98
C TYR A 139 -4.16 -10.68 -5.47
N GLY A 140 -5.03 -11.48 -6.07
CA GLY A 140 -6.43 -11.63 -5.69
C GLY A 140 -6.83 -13.09 -5.53
N ALA A 141 -7.57 -13.41 -4.45
CA ALA A 141 -8.14 -14.74 -4.27
C ALA A 141 -9.48 -14.70 -3.53
N ARG A 142 -10.35 -15.67 -3.78
CA ARG A 142 -11.68 -15.80 -3.17
C ARG A 142 -11.77 -16.94 -2.15
N ARG A 143 -10.65 -17.28 -1.55
CA ARG A 143 -10.55 -18.23 -0.43
C ARG A 143 -9.81 -17.56 0.73
N PRO A 144 -10.18 -17.87 2.00
CA PRO A 144 -9.47 -17.31 3.14
C PRO A 144 -8.05 -17.88 3.26
N PHE A 145 -7.14 -17.09 3.79
CA PHE A 145 -5.85 -17.62 4.20
C PHE A 145 -5.96 -18.47 5.46
N HIS A 146 -5.20 -19.54 5.52
CA HIS A 146 -4.90 -20.25 6.73
C HIS A 146 -3.98 -19.38 7.60
N PRO A 147 -4.40 -18.93 8.81
CA PRO A 147 -3.68 -17.90 9.54
C PRO A 147 -2.21 -18.23 9.80
N ALA A 148 -1.90 -19.42 10.27
CA ALA A 148 -0.52 -19.81 10.56
C ALA A 148 0.36 -19.86 9.31
N LYS A 149 -0.17 -20.29 8.15
CA LYS A 149 0.60 -20.31 6.89
C LYS A 149 0.88 -18.88 6.40
N PHE A 150 -0.13 -18.01 6.43
CA PHE A 150 0.03 -16.62 6.02
C PHE A 150 0.96 -15.86 6.97
N PHE A 151 0.82 -16.08 8.28
CA PHE A 151 1.76 -15.50 9.25
C PHE A 151 3.21 -15.93 9.00
N ALA A 152 3.44 -17.21 8.70
CA ALA A 152 4.76 -17.71 8.36
C ALA A 152 5.30 -17.07 7.06
N PHE A 153 4.45 -16.89 6.03
CA PHE A 153 4.82 -16.18 4.80
C PHE A 153 5.27 -14.73 5.08
N LEU A 154 4.56 -14.00 5.95
CA LEU A 154 4.88 -12.63 6.30
C LEU A 154 6.22 -12.48 7.05
N HIS A 155 6.66 -13.55 7.73
CA HIS A 155 7.92 -13.59 8.50
C HIS A 155 9.01 -14.42 7.80
N ASP A 156 8.76 -14.86 6.57
CA ASP A 156 9.76 -15.61 5.79
C ASP A 156 10.89 -14.67 5.38
N THR A 157 12.10 -15.12 5.57
CA THR A 157 13.32 -14.42 5.11
C THR A 157 13.60 -14.60 3.63
N LYS A 158 12.80 -15.45 2.93
CA LYS A 158 12.95 -15.66 1.49
C LYS A 158 12.66 -14.35 0.75
N THR A 159 13.63 -13.92 -0.03
CA THR A 159 13.50 -12.72 -0.86
C THR A 159 12.95 -13.10 -2.24
N TYR A 160 11.91 -12.40 -2.66
CA TYR A 160 11.30 -12.51 -4.00
C TYR A 160 11.67 -11.33 -4.91
N GLY A 161 12.77 -10.65 -4.60
CA GLY A 161 13.20 -9.37 -5.12
C GLY A 161 13.26 -8.33 -4.00
N THR A 162 13.50 -7.07 -4.34
CA THR A 162 13.48 -5.95 -3.38
C THR A 162 12.08 -5.36 -3.34
N LEU A 163 11.34 -5.64 -2.27
CA LEU A 163 10.00 -5.10 -2.09
C LEU A 163 10.09 -3.64 -1.65
N LEU A 164 9.54 -2.74 -2.46
CA LEU A 164 9.46 -1.31 -2.15
C LEU A 164 8.18 -0.98 -1.37
N ARG A 165 7.03 -1.41 -1.87
CA ARG A 165 5.72 -1.18 -1.27
C ARG A 165 4.86 -2.43 -1.40
N SER A 166 4.14 -2.78 -0.35
CA SER A 166 3.04 -3.72 -0.44
C SER A 166 1.89 -3.23 0.43
N LYS A 167 0.69 -3.31 -0.09
CA LYS A 167 -0.51 -2.86 0.62
C LYS A 167 -1.73 -3.64 0.17
N GLY A 168 -2.75 -3.66 1.01
CA GLY A 168 -4.03 -4.26 0.63
C GLY A 168 -4.78 -4.86 1.80
N TYR A 169 -5.75 -5.70 1.45
CA TYR A 169 -6.65 -6.34 2.40
C TYR A 169 -6.52 -7.85 2.32
N PHE A 170 -6.62 -8.49 3.47
CA PHE A 170 -6.58 -9.95 3.56
C PHE A 170 -7.72 -10.50 4.41
N TRP A 171 -8.08 -11.74 4.15
CA TRP A 171 -9.14 -12.47 4.77
C TRP A 171 -8.60 -13.74 5.44
N LEU A 172 -8.73 -13.84 6.77
CA LEU A 172 -8.31 -14.99 7.55
C LEU A 172 -9.49 -15.96 7.82
N ALA A 173 -9.23 -17.26 7.75
CA ALA A 173 -10.25 -18.27 8.01
C ALA A 173 -10.82 -18.22 9.44
N THR A 174 -9.99 -17.91 10.43
CA THR A 174 -10.39 -17.81 11.84
C THR A 174 -11.21 -16.56 12.16
N ARG A 175 -11.20 -15.57 11.27
CA ARG A 175 -11.86 -14.27 11.43
C ARG A 175 -12.68 -13.93 10.18
N PRO A 176 -13.65 -14.79 9.79
CA PRO A 176 -14.24 -14.72 8.46
C PRO A 176 -15.04 -13.43 8.18
N GLU A 177 -15.44 -12.70 9.20
CA GLU A 177 -16.21 -11.47 9.09
C GLU A 177 -15.34 -10.22 8.97
N TYR A 178 -14.06 -10.35 9.32
CA TYR A 178 -13.14 -9.23 9.44
C TYR A 178 -12.18 -9.15 8.25
N ALA A 179 -12.06 -7.96 7.69
CA ALA A 179 -10.97 -7.63 6.77
C ALA A 179 -9.73 -7.25 7.57
N GLY A 180 -8.62 -7.91 7.28
CA GLY A 180 -7.30 -7.51 7.75
C GLY A 180 -6.69 -6.50 6.78
N GLN A 181 -5.93 -5.54 7.30
CA GLN A 181 -5.14 -4.63 6.52
C GLN A 181 -3.67 -5.05 6.56
N TRP A 182 -3.02 -4.99 5.41
CA TRP A 182 -1.60 -5.17 5.24
C TRP A 182 -0.97 -3.89 4.70
N SER A 183 0.15 -3.48 5.25
CA SER A 183 0.96 -2.35 4.76
C SER A 183 2.43 -2.62 5.02
N GLN A 184 3.26 -2.54 3.99
CA GLN A 184 4.70 -2.67 4.08
C GLN A 184 5.35 -1.53 3.30
N ALA A 185 6.35 -0.89 3.92
CA ALA A 185 7.22 0.09 3.29
C ALA A 185 8.63 -0.10 3.84
N GLY A 186 9.63 -0.09 2.98
CA GLY A 186 11.01 -0.40 3.35
C GLY A 186 11.11 -1.77 4.04
N GLY A 187 11.82 -1.84 5.16
CA GLY A 187 12.04 -3.07 5.93
C GLY A 187 10.94 -3.41 6.95
N ILE A 188 9.87 -2.61 7.05
CA ILE A 188 8.83 -2.77 8.07
C ILE A 188 7.50 -3.12 7.44
N ALA A 189 6.85 -4.13 8.03
CA ALA A 189 5.53 -4.57 7.65
C ALA A 189 4.57 -4.46 8.85
N ARG A 190 3.35 -4.01 8.59
CA ARG A 190 2.26 -3.90 9.56
C ARG A 190 1.02 -4.59 9.06
N TYR A 191 0.30 -5.15 9.99
CA TYR A 191 -0.99 -5.77 9.73
C TYR A 191 -1.93 -5.54 10.92
N GLY A 192 -3.21 -5.36 10.63
CA GLY A 192 -4.20 -5.06 11.66
C GLY A 192 -5.62 -5.20 11.14
N PHE A 193 -6.56 -4.74 11.95
CA PHE A 193 -7.97 -4.69 11.62
C PHE A 193 -8.26 -3.53 10.66
N ALA A 194 -8.96 -3.82 9.58
CA ALA A 194 -9.38 -2.80 8.61
C ALA A 194 -10.89 -2.49 8.71
N GLY A 195 -11.70 -3.45 9.15
CA GLY A 195 -13.15 -3.32 9.19
C GLY A 195 -13.86 -4.66 9.02
N LEU A 196 -15.17 -4.59 8.79
CA LEU A 196 -15.99 -5.75 8.44
C LEU A 196 -16.18 -5.85 6.94
N PHE A 197 -16.20 -7.07 6.41
CA PHE A 197 -16.71 -7.27 5.06
C PHE A 197 -18.22 -6.97 5.01
N TRP A 198 -18.69 -6.39 3.91
CA TRP A 198 -20.11 -6.04 3.75
C TRP A 198 -21.03 -7.26 3.80
N SER A 199 -20.55 -8.42 3.41
CA SER A 199 -21.27 -9.70 3.57
C SER A 199 -21.53 -10.08 5.03
N ALA A 200 -20.77 -9.52 5.98
CA ALA A 200 -20.99 -9.68 7.42
C ALA A 200 -21.85 -8.56 8.04
N VAL A 201 -22.11 -7.49 7.31
CA VAL A 201 -22.92 -6.35 7.78
C VAL A 201 -24.37 -6.53 7.37
N PRO A 202 -25.34 -6.41 8.32
CA PRO A 202 -26.75 -6.45 7.99
C PRO A 202 -27.13 -5.41 6.93
N ARG A 203 -27.99 -5.78 5.98
CA ARG A 203 -28.38 -4.91 4.84
C ARG A 203 -28.96 -3.58 5.28
N GLU A 204 -29.63 -3.54 6.43
CA GLU A 204 -30.24 -2.34 7.03
C GLU A 204 -29.19 -1.30 7.47
N ARG A 205 -27.91 -1.72 7.57
CA ARG A 205 -26.77 -0.85 7.91
C ARG A 205 -25.91 -0.48 6.71
N TRP A 206 -26.32 -0.91 5.51
CA TRP A 206 -25.60 -0.55 4.31
C TRP A 206 -25.83 0.94 3.99
N PRO A 207 -24.88 1.60 3.32
CA PRO A 207 -25.04 2.99 2.92
C PRO A 207 -26.20 3.14 1.92
N ASP A 208 -26.90 4.27 1.99
CA ASP A 208 -27.97 4.60 1.03
C ASP A 208 -27.42 5.21 -0.28
N ASP A 209 -26.11 5.49 -0.34
CA ASP A 209 -25.46 6.08 -1.50
C ASP A 209 -25.37 5.07 -2.65
N PRO A 210 -25.97 5.36 -3.82
CA PRO A 210 -25.99 4.44 -4.95
C PRO A 210 -24.60 4.09 -5.52
N GLU A 211 -23.66 5.05 -5.52
CA GLU A 211 -22.30 4.82 -6.04
C GLU A 211 -21.54 3.87 -5.10
N TYR A 212 -21.75 4.03 -3.81
CA TYR A 212 -21.14 3.15 -2.82
C TYR A 212 -21.72 1.74 -2.89
N LEU A 213 -23.03 1.60 -3.06
CA LEU A 213 -23.70 0.31 -3.25
C LEU A 213 -23.22 -0.39 -4.53
N ASP A 214 -23.05 0.34 -5.63
CA ASP A 214 -22.52 -0.20 -6.87
C ASP A 214 -21.07 -0.71 -6.68
N SER A 215 -20.24 -0.01 -5.93
CA SER A 215 -18.88 -0.45 -5.61
C SER A 215 -18.84 -1.76 -4.81
N ILE A 216 -19.74 -1.92 -3.85
CA ILE A 216 -19.88 -3.17 -3.09
C ILE A 216 -20.33 -4.31 -4.02
N GLN A 217 -21.30 -4.05 -4.89
CA GLN A 217 -21.84 -5.05 -5.81
C GLN A 217 -20.80 -5.50 -6.84
N LYS A 218 -19.96 -4.61 -7.34
CA LYS A 218 -18.86 -4.94 -8.27
C LYS A 218 -17.87 -5.94 -7.69
N SER A 219 -17.64 -5.88 -6.38
CA SER A 219 -16.75 -6.81 -5.68
C SER A 219 -17.44 -8.07 -5.15
N TRP A 220 -18.77 -8.21 -5.35
CA TRP A 220 -19.56 -9.30 -4.82
C TRP A 220 -19.48 -10.58 -5.65
N VAL A 221 -19.06 -11.70 -5.05
CA VAL A 221 -19.00 -13.02 -5.69
C VAL A 221 -19.50 -14.08 -4.73
N GLU A 222 -20.56 -14.81 -5.12
CA GLU A 222 -21.07 -15.93 -4.30
C GLU A 222 -20.04 -17.07 -4.19
N PRO A 223 -20.01 -17.81 -3.06
CA PRO A 223 -20.91 -17.72 -1.89
C PRO A 223 -20.44 -16.75 -0.79
N PHE A 224 -19.32 -16.05 -0.97
CA PHE A 224 -18.67 -15.29 0.12
C PHE A 224 -18.88 -13.76 0.03
N GLY A 225 -19.65 -13.29 -0.96
CA GLY A 225 -19.89 -11.87 -1.12
C GLY A 225 -18.62 -11.10 -1.48
N ASP A 226 -18.32 -10.06 -0.74
CA ASP A 226 -17.15 -9.20 -0.95
C ASP A 226 -15.86 -9.70 -0.26
N MET A 227 -15.93 -10.81 0.49
CA MET A 227 -14.76 -11.42 1.13
C MET A 227 -13.72 -11.86 0.10
N ARG A 228 -12.49 -11.38 0.23
CA ARG A 228 -11.39 -11.65 -0.71
C ARG A 228 -10.02 -11.35 -0.14
N GLN A 229 -9.02 -11.88 -0.79
CA GLN A 229 -7.65 -11.40 -0.74
C GLN A 229 -7.48 -10.34 -1.82
N GLU A 230 -6.83 -9.23 -1.49
CA GLU A 230 -6.51 -8.16 -2.45
C GLU A 230 -5.24 -7.45 -1.99
N LEU A 231 -4.09 -7.89 -2.50
CA LEU A 231 -2.78 -7.42 -2.10
C LEU A 231 -2.03 -6.90 -3.33
N VAL A 232 -1.36 -5.77 -3.19
CA VAL A 232 -0.51 -5.18 -4.22
C VAL A 232 0.94 -5.22 -3.77
N PHE A 233 1.82 -5.52 -4.72
CA PHE A 233 3.26 -5.57 -4.54
C PHE A 233 3.93 -4.67 -5.57
N ILE A 234 4.79 -3.77 -5.11
CA ILE A 234 5.62 -2.88 -5.93
C ILE A 234 7.08 -3.11 -5.52
N GLY A 235 7.98 -3.35 -6.46
CA GLY A 235 9.37 -3.56 -6.12
C GLY A 235 10.29 -3.74 -7.31
N GLN A 236 11.56 -3.99 -7.02
CA GLN A 236 12.60 -4.17 -8.02
C GLN A 236 12.99 -5.65 -8.13
N GLY A 237 12.96 -6.18 -9.35
CA GLY A 237 13.29 -7.59 -9.61
C GLY A 237 12.34 -8.57 -8.93
N LEU A 238 11.06 -8.19 -8.74
CA LEU A 238 10.06 -9.06 -8.13
C LEU A 238 9.77 -10.26 -9.03
N ASN A 239 9.69 -11.44 -8.41
CA ASN A 239 9.22 -12.64 -9.06
C ASN A 239 7.73 -12.86 -8.75
N GLU A 240 6.84 -12.23 -9.52
CA GLU A 240 5.39 -12.32 -9.38
C GLU A 240 4.92 -13.77 -9.28
N THR A 241 5.38 -14.64 -10.18
CA THR A 241 4.97 -16.06 -10.20
C THR A 241 5.29 -16.78 -8.89
N GLU A 242 6.44 -16.53 -8.29
CA GLU A 242 6.82 -17.15 -7.03
C GLU A 242 6.07 -16.55 -5.84
N VAL A 243 5.85 -15.24 -5.81
CA VAL A 243 5.03 -14.59 -4.77
C VAL A 243 3.61 -15.13 -4.81
N CYS A 244 2.97 -15.14 -5.98
CA CYS A 244 1.62 -15.65 -6.15
C CYS A 244 1.50 -17.12 -5.72
N LYS A 245 2.44 -17.97 -6.12
CA LYS A 245 2.48 -19.39 -5.68
C LYS A 245 2.63 -19.51 -4.16
N ALA A 246 3.46 -18.70 -3.54
CA ALA A 246 3.64 -18.72 -2.09
C ALA A 246 2.36 -18.29 -1.35
N LEU A 247 1.66 -17.28 -1.85
CA LEU A 247 0.36 -16.84 -1.32
C LEU A 247 -0.73 -17.89 -1.56
N ASP A 248 -0.76 -18.55 -2.72
CA ASP A 248 -1.70 -19.64 -2.99
C ASP A 248 -1.54 -20.81 -2.01
N LEU A 249 -0.32 -21.12 -1.59
CA LEU A 249 -0.04 -22.12 -0.56
C LEU A 249 -0.54 -21.71 0.84
N CYS A 250 -0.74 -20.41 1.06
CA CYS A 250 -1.33 -19.89 2.29
C CYS A 250 -2.85 -20.02 2.34
N LEU A 251 -3.53 -20.16 1.19
CA LEU A 251 -4.99 -20.35 1.15
C LEU A 251 -5.41 -21.65 1.81
N LEU A 252 -6.65 -21.70 2.33
CA LEU A 252 -7.26 -22.97 2.68
C LEU A 252 -7.32 -23.89 1.46
N THR A 253 -7.03 -25.17 1.66
CA THR A 253 -7.31 -26.20 0.65
C THR A 253 -8.82 -26.33 0.42
N GLU A 254 -9.21 -26.96 -0.69
CA GLU A 254 -10.64 -27.21 -0.94
C GLU A 254 -11.28 -28.07 0.16
N ASP A 255 -10.56 -29.07 0.67
CA ASP A 255 -11.02 -29.93 1.77
C ASP A 255 -11.20 -29.13 3.07
N GLU A 256 -10.29 -28.20 3.39
CA GLU A 256 -10.40 -27.32 4.55
C GLU A 256 -11.56 -26.33 4.38
N LEU A 257 -11.74 -25.79 3.16
CA LEU A 257 -12.83 -24.88 2.84
C LEU A 257 -14.20 -25.54 3.04
N LEU A 258 -14.37 -26.76 2.57
CA LEU A 258 -15.62 -27.54 2.65
C LEU A 258 -16.01 -27.93 4.09
N LYS A 259 -15.05 -27.96 5.03
CA LYS A 259 -15.35 -28.24 6.44
C LYS A 259 -16.11 -27.10 7.13
N GLY A 260 -16.12 -25.91 6.55
CA GLY A 260 -16.92 -24.77 7.00
C GLY A 260 -16.34 -24.01 8.20
N ARG A 261 -17.07 -22.96 8.59
CA ARG A 261 -16.61 -21.96 9.58
C ARG A 261 -16.29 -22.55 10.96
N ASP A 262 -16.99 -23.57 11.41
CA ASP A 262 -16.73 -24.22 12.71
C ASP A 262 -15.33 -24.84 12.74
N TYR A 263 -14.92 -25.48 11.64
CA TYR A 263 -13.55 -26.00 11.50
C TYR A 263 -12.53 -24.86 11.37
N TRP A 264 -12.83 -23.83 10.59
CA TRP A 264 -11.91 -22.71 10.41
C TRP A 264 -11.57 -22.03 11.73
N ALA A 265 -12.55 -21.90 12.64
CA ALA A 265 -12.35 -21.32 13.96
C ALA A 265 -11.37 -22.12 14.85
N THR A 266 -11.12 -23.40 14.52
CA THR A 266 -10.17 -24.25 15.27
C THR A 266 -8.74 -24.17 14.77
N LEU A 267 -8.49 -23.46 13.66
CA LEU A 267 -7.16 -23.35 13.10
C LEU A 267 -6.24 -22.49 13.99
N PRO A 268 -4.93 -22.79 14.04
CA PRO A 268 -4.00 -21.97 14.79
C PRO A 268 -3.90 -20.57 14.15
N ASP A 269 -4.10 -19.53 14.99
CA ASP A 269 -4.07 -18.13 14.60
C ASP A 269 -3.03 -17.38 15.43
N PRO A 270 -1.81 -17.17 14.90
CA PRO A 270 -0.74 -16.45 15.59
C PRO A 270 -0.86 -14.92 15.48
N PHE A 271 -1.83 -14.40 14.72
CA PHE A 271 -2.03 -12.95 14.63
C PHE A 271 -2.53 -12.36 15.97
N PRO A 272 -2.11 -11.14 16.31
CA PRO A 272 -2.64 -10.45 17.49
C PRO A 272 -4.18 -10.38 17.42
N LYS A 273 -4.81 -10.32 18.58
CA LYS A 273 -6.25 -10.04 18.62
C LYS A 273 -6.50 -8.65 18.06
N TRP A 274 -7.46 -8.55 17.16
CA TRP A 274 -7.90 -7.24 16.69
C TRP A 274 -8.88 -6.66 17.70
N GLU A 275 -8.57 -5.50 18.21
CA GLU A 275 -9.48 -4.74 19.05
C GLU A 275 -10.42 -3.97 18.11
N GLU A 276 -11.72 -4.17 18.27
CA GLU A 276 -12.70 -3.29 17.65
C GLU A 276 -12.48 -1.90 18.25
N ALA A 277 -12.24 -0.91 17.38
CA ALA A 277 -12.19 0.47 17.81
C ALA A 277 -13.53 0.80 18.49
N SER A 278 -13.48 1.04 19.79
CA SER A 278 -14.63 1.36 20.67
C SER A 278 -15.22 2.71 20.33
#